data_22b1f81104771e35c9c4647dffacaf84
#
_entry.id   22b1f81104771e35c9c4647dffacaf84
#
_cell.length_a   1.000
_cell.length_b   1.000
_cell.length_c   1.000
_cell.angle_alpha   90.00
_cell.angle_beta   90.00
_cell.angle_gamma   90.00
#
_symmetry.space_group_name_H-M   'P 1'
#
loop_
_entity.id
_entity.type
_entity.pdbx_description
1 polymer ?
#
loop_
_entity_poly.entity_id
_entity_poly.type
_entity_poly.pdbx_seq_one_letter_code
_entity_poly.pdbx_strand_id
1 'polypeptide(L)'
;NETPTKERYYILTIVIEKNYDEIYVGDFEVFKNRIREIPIQKFYYSKTNNKTSRAEDKYCSLCHNKKEVFGLASPFAFYTIDKPGYICGGFDYESSWKNYPVCKECAIKLELGKLYLDEELLLSFYGRRFYLIPKLIYNNQLEEILNKYKNTFKQEDDKSSSKMIKGEDRLEN
;
A
#
# COMPACT_ATOMS: atom_id res chain seq x y z
N ASN A 1 16.00 33.17 13.19
CA ASN A 1 15.93 31.71 13.36
C ASN A 1 14.76 31.40 14.31
N GLU A 2 13.57 31.25 13.75
CA GLU A 2 12.41 30.80 14.52
C GLU A 2 12.47 29.28 14.65
N THR A 3 12.41 28.77 15.88
CA THR A 3 12.29 27.33 16.12
C THR A 3 10.88 26.87 15.71
N PRO A 4 10.74 25.78 14.94
CA PRO A 4 9.44 25.27 14.53
C PRO A 4 8.60 24.89 15.74
N THR A 5 7.37 25.38 15.83
CA THR A 5 6.39 24.92 16.82
C THR A 5 5.60 23.74 16.25
N LYS A 6 4.98 22.92 17.12
CA LYS A 6 4.20 21.72 16.72
C LYS A 6 3.06 21.99 15.73
N GLU A 7 2.66 23.24 15.56
CA GLU A 7 1.52 23.64 14.71
C GLU A 7 1.93 24.27 13.38
N ARG A 8 3.23 24.38 13.08
CA ARG A 8 3.72 25.00 11.84
C ARG A 8 4.50 23.97 11.02
N TYR A 9 4.09 23.80 9.78
CA TYR A 9 4.79 22.97 8.79
C TYR A 9 5.67 23.88 7.93
N TYR A 10 6.96 23.53 7.83
CA TYR A 10 7.93 24.27 7.04
C TYR A 10 8.42 23.38 5.91
N ILE A 11 8.51 23.95 4.73
CA ILE A 11 9.14 23.33 3.57
C ILE A 11 10.41 24.10 3.30
N LEU A 12 11.55 23.42 3.37
CA LEU A 12 12.85 23.96 3.01
C LEU A 12 13.29 23.32 1.70
N THR A 13 13.68 24.13 0.74
CA THR A 13 14.29 23.64 -0.50
C THR A 13 15.62 24.36 -0.77
N ILE A 14 16.49 23.72 -1.53
CA ILE A 14 17.74 24.29 -1.98
C ILE A 14 17.54 24.70 -3.44
N VAL A 15 17.87 25.93 -3.75
CA VAL A 15 17.90 26.51 -5.10
C VAL A 15 19.36 26.77 -5.47
N ILE A 16 19.76 26.35 -6.63
CA ILE A 16 21.10 26.60 -7.20
C ILE A 16 20.94 27.59 -8.33
N GLU A 17 21.54 28.75 -8.20
CA GLU A 17 21.58 29.75 -9.26
C GLU A 17 22.78 29.45 -10.18
N LYS A 18 22.53 29.31 -11.49
CA LYS A 18 23.55 29.11 -12.52
C LYS A 18 23.18 29.92 -13.75
N ASN A 19 24.04 30.88 -14.14
CA ASN A 19 23.83 31.73 -15.31
C ASN A 19 22.46 32.48 -15.31
N TYR A 20 22.05 32.98 -14.15
CA TYR A 20 20.75 33.64 -13.91
C TYR A 20 19.51 32.71 -13.97
N ASP A 21 19.71 31.39 -14.11
CA ASP A 21 18.63 30.42 -14.02
C ASP A 21 18.60 29.77 -12.63
N GLU A 22 17.41 29.69 -12.04
CA GLU A 22 17.18 28.98 -10.79
C GLU A 22 16.95 27.51 -11.07
N ILE A 23 17.79 26.64 -10.49
CA ILE A 23 17.72 25.19 -10.63
C ILE A 23 17.32 24.61 -9.28
N TYR A 24 16.23 23.88 -9.25
CA TYR A 24 15.73 23.20 -8.08
C TYR A 24 16.22 21.77 -7.98
N VAL A 25 16.24 21.19 -6.78
CA VAL A 25 16.63 19.78 -6.57
C VAL A 25 15.84 18.85 -7.46
N GLY A 26 14.55 19.16 -7.71
CA GLY A 26 13.68 18.41 -8.60
C GLY A 26 14.06 18.43 -10.10
N ASP A 27 14.97 19.30 -10.53
CA ASP A 27 15.40 19.37 -11.93
C ASP A 27 16.51 18.37 -12.25
N PHE A 28 17.20 17.87 -11.22
CA PHE A 28 18.27 16.89 -11.40
C PHE A 28 17.73 15.47 -11.49
N GLU A 29 18.04 14.77 -12.56
CA GLU A 29 17.62 13.37 -12.75
C GLU A 29 18.13 12.42 -11.66
N VAL A 30 19.28 12.68 -11.08
CA VAL A 30 19.83 11.89 -9.97
C VAL A 30 18.86 11.87 -8.79
N PHE A 31 18.34 13.03 -8.39
CA PHE A 31 17.38 13.14 -7.29
C PHE A 31 16.02 12.57 -7.66
N LYS A 32 15.53 12.83 -8.88
CA LYS A 32 14.27 12.22 -9.37
C LYS A 32 14.34 10.70 -9.31
N ASN A 33 15.42 10.11 -9.80
CA ASN A 33 15.61 8.67 -9.79
C ASN A 33 15.69 8.14 -8.34
N ARG A 34 16.42 8.83 -7.47
CA ARG A 34 16.50 8.43 -6.07
C ARG A 34 15.14 8.46 -5.37
N ILE A 35 14.34 9.50 -5.57
CA ILE A 35 12.99 9.61 -5.01
C ILE A 35 12.07 8.50 -5.53
N ARG A 36 12.22 8.12 -6.81
CA ARG A 36 11.45 7.00 -7.39
C ARG A 36 11.87 5.63 -6.88
N GLU A 37 13.16 5.46 -6.54
CA GLU A 37 13.70 4.19 -6.04
C GLU A 37 13.40 3.93 -4.57
N ILE A 38 13.44 4.96 -3.72
CA ILE A 38 13.24 4.80 -2.27
C ILE A 38 11.95 4.04 -1.91
N PRO A 39 10.77 4.37 -2.47
CA PRO A 39 9.53 3.64 -2.17
C PRO A 39 9.54 2.19 -2.65
N ILE A 40 10.32 1.89 -3.68
CA ILE A 40 10.41 0.54 -4.28
C ILE A 40 11.37 -0.34 -3.50
N GLN A 41 12.40 0.25 -2.91
CA GLN A 41 13.41 -0.48 -2.15
C GLN A 41 12.79 -1.33 -1.02
N LYS A 42 11.71 -0.89 -0.41
CA LYS A 42 11.00 -1.64 0.63
C LYS A 42 10.44 -2.99 0.16
N PHE A 43 10.20 -3.16 -1.15
CA PHE A 43 9.66 -4.40 -1.69
C PHE A 43 10.68 -5.52 -1.83
N TYR A 44 11.97 -5.19 -1.77
CA TYR A 44 13.02 -6.19 -1.92
C TYR A 44 14.15 -6.10 -0.89
N TYR A 45 14.29 -5.01 -0.16
CA TYR A 45 15.36 -4.81 0.82
C TYR A 45 14.84 -4.62 2.23
N SER A 46 15.30 -5.49 3.15
CA SER A 46 15.02 -5.41 4.58
C SER A 46 16.16 -4.67 5.29
N LYS A 47 15.88 -3.46 5.78
CA LYS A 47 16.85 -2.67 6.55
C LYS A 47 17.27 -3.37 7.84
N THR A 48 16.33 -4.01 8.54
CA THR A 48 16.55 -4.67 9.81
C THR A 48 17.51 -5.86 9.68
N ASN A 49 17.34 -6.64 8.62
CA ASN A 49 18.14 -7.85 8.39
C ASN A 49 19.31 -7.62 7.43
N ASN A 50 19.41 -6.43 6.85
CA ASN A 50 20.39 -6.09 5.81
C ASN A 50 20.44 -7.13 4.67
N LYS A 51 19.25 -7.59 4.25
CA LYS A 51 19.10 -8.64 3.24
C LYS A 51 18.19 -8.20 2.10
N THR A 52 18.49 -8.72 0.92
CA THR A 52 17.76 -8.44 -0.32
C THR A 52 17.05 -9.68 -0.80
N SER A 53 15.75 -9.56 -1.15
CA SER A 53 14.95 -10.64 -1.72
C SER A 53 14.35 -10.21 -3.06
N ARG A 54 15.03 -10.56 -4.13
CA ARG A 54 14.58 -10.33 -5.51
C ARG A 54 15.16 -11.38 -6.45
N ALA A 55 14.50 -11.61 -7.56
CA ALA A 55 14.99 -12.48 -8.61
C ALA A 55 14.51 -12.00 -9.98
N GLU A 56 15.38 -12.11 -10.96
CA GLU A 56 15.05 -11.78 -12.34
C GLU A 56 14.43 -12.96 -13.08
N ASP A 57 13.72 -12.64 -14.16
CA ASP A 57 13.13 -13.66 -15.05
C ASP A 57 12.22 -14.68 -14.35
N LYS A 58 11.44 -14.23 -13.36
CA LYS A 58 10.45 -15.05 -12.65
C LYS A 58 9.04 -14.61 -12.93
N TYR A 59 8.10 -15.51 -12.82
CA TYR A 59 6.69 -15.22 -13.01
C TYR A 59 6.14 -14.47 -11.79
N CYS A 60 5.48 -13.34 -12.03
CA CYS A 60 4.75 -12.60 -11.01
C CYS A 60 3.46 -13.35 -10.66
N SER A 61 3.18 -13.54 -9.36
CA SER A 61 1.97 -14.23 -8.88
C SER A 61 0.66 -13.52 -9.24
N LEU A 62 0.71 -12.22 -9.55
CA LEU A 62 -0.49 -11.44 -9.84
C LEU A 62 -0.75 -11.25 -11.34
N CYS A 63 0.24 -10.83 -12.11
CA CYS A 63 0.05 -10.58 -13.53
C CYS A 63 0.52 -11.73 -14.44
N HIS A 64 1.15 -12.77 -13.85
CA HIS A 64 1.67 -13.94 -14.54
C HIS A 64 2.71 -13.65 -15.64
N ASN A 65 3.21 -12.42 -15.70
CA ASN A 65 4.28 -12.06 -16.62
C ASN A 65 5.66 -12.38 -16.03
N LYS A 66 6.58 -12.74 -16.91
CA LYS A 66 7.97 -12.99 -16.55
C LYS A 66 8.73 -11.67 -16.45
N LYS A 67 9.16 -11.31 -15.25
CA LYS A 67 9.80 -10.03 -14.90
C LYS A 67 10.76 -10.20 -13.72
N GLU A 68 11.44 -9.12 -13.33
CA GLU A 68 12.02 -9.02 -11.99
C GLU A 68 10.90 -9.05 -10.94
N VAL A 69 11.07 -9.88 -9.92
CA VAL A 69 10.12 -10.05 -8.82
C VAL A 69 10.78 -9.79 -7.47
N PHE A 70 9.98 -9.34 -6.55
CA PHE A 70 10.35 -8.95 -5.19
C PHE A 70 9.68 -9.86 -4.17
N GLY A 71 10.37 -10.16 -3.07
CA GLY A 71 9.89 -11.06 -2.03
C GLY A 71 9.30 -10.39 -0.80
N LEU A 72 9.42 -9.05 -0.68
CA LEU A 72 8.97 -8.32 0.50
C LEU A 72 7.75 -7.43 0.21
N ALA A 73 7.08 -7.63 -0.92
CA ALA A 73 5.89 -6.88 -1.30
C ALA A 73 4.66 -7.39 -0.52
N SER A 74 4.53 -6.98 0.75
CA SER A 74 3.47 -7.40 1.66
C SER A 74 2.84 -6.21 2.37
N PRO A 75 1.80 -5.59 1.79
CA PRO A 75 1.11 -4.47 2.41
C PRO A 75 0.19 -4.89 3.57
N PHE A 76 -0.11 -6.17 3.71
CA PHE A 76 -1.00 -6.69 4.74
C PHE A 76 -0.25 -7.36 5.89
N ALA A 77 -0.64 -7.02 7.13
CA ALA A 77 0.00 -7.54 8.33
C ALA A 77 -0.20 -9.04 8.58
N PHE A 78 -1.14 -9.68 7.88
CA PHE A 78 -1.35 -11.13 7.99
C PHE A 78 -0.30 -11.95 7.23
N TYR A 79 0.43 -11.36 6.29
CA TYR A 79 1.54 -12.00 5.61
C TYR A 79 2.86 -11.62 6.28
N THR A 80 3.63 -12.59 6.68
CA THR A 80 4.96 -12.40 7.26
C THR A 80 5.93 -13.46 6.74
N ILE A 81 7.20 -13.10 6.63
CA ILE A 81 8.28 -13.98 6.18
C ILE A 81 9.22 -14.39 7.32
N ASP A 82 8.97 -13.91 8.54
CA ASP A 82 9.83 -14.08 9.69
C ASP A 82 9.30 -15.08 10.73
N LYS A 83 8.18 -15.77 10.44
CA LYS A 83 7.58 -16.74 11.36
C LYS A 83 7.66 -18.16 10.84
N PRO A 84 8.08 -19.14 11.68
CA PRO A 84 8.07 -20.56 11.33
C PRO A 84 6.69 -21.04 10.90
N GLY A 85 6.64 -21.92 9.92
CA GLY A 85 5.41 -22.53 9.46
C GLY A 85 4.59 -21.71 8.44
N TYR A 86 4.93 -20.44 8.23
CA TYR A 86 4.30 -19.59 7.22
C TYR A 86 5.11 -19.44 5.94
N ILE A 87 6.30 -20.02 5.89
CA ILE A 87 7.25 -19.88 4.80
C ILE A 87 7.66 -21.25 4.28
N CYS A 88 7.48 -21.47 2.98
CA CYS A 88 8.07 -22.62 2.31
C CYS A 88 9.60 -22.48 2.27
N GLY A 89 10.33 -23.50 2.78
CA GLY A 89 11.79 -23.53 2.70
C GLY A 89 12.53 -22.82 3.83
N GLY A 90 11.84 -22.40 4.92
CA GLY A 90 12.48 -21.83 6.11
C GLY A 90 12.62 -20.31 6.09
N PHE A 91 13.40 -19.77 7.04
CA PHE A 91 13.58 -18.32 7.28
C PHE A 91 14.62 -17.64 6.40
N ASP A 92 14.77 -18.04 5.18
CA ASP A 92 15.72 -17.38 4.29
C ASP A 92 15.09 -16.16 3.62
N TYR A 93 15.44 -14.98 4.12
CA TYR A 93 15.00 -13.71 3.55
C TYR A 93 15.36 -13.55 2.07
N GLU A 94 16.52 -14.02 1.67
CA GLU A 94 16.99 -13.89 0.28
C GLU A 94 16.16 -14.74 -0.67
N SER A 95 15.61 -15.85 -0.17
CA SER A 95 14.74 -16.75 -0.92
C SER A 95 13.24 -16.43 -0.76
N SER A 96 12.85 -15.42 0.02
CA SER A 96 11.45 -15.10 0.30
C SER A 96 10.63 -14.75 -0.95
N TRP A 97 11.28 -14.30 -2.01
CA TRP A 97 10.63 -14.09 -3.31
C TRP A 97 9.97 -15.36 -3.87
N LYS A 98 10.41 -16.55 -3.46
CA LYS A 98 9.81 -17.83 -3.89
C LYS A 98 8.42 -18.07 -3.30
N ASN A 99 8.10 -17.42 -2.18
CA ASN A 99 6.81 -17.60 -1.51
C ASN A 99 5.69 -16.84 -2.22
N TYR A 100 5.94 -15.57 -2.54
CA TYR A 100 4.98 -14.70 -3.22
C TYR A 100 5.70 -13.70 -4.11
N PRO A 101 6.18 -14.14 -5.28
CA PRO A 101 6.90 -13.28 -6.21
C PRO A 101 5.99 -12.23 -6.82
N VAL A 102 6.32 -10.96 -6.63
CA VAL A 102 5.51 -9.83 -7.13
C VAL A 102 6.40 -8.86 -7.89
N CYS A 103 6.05 -8.53 -9.13
CA CYS A 103 6.77 -7.54 -9.90
C CYS A 103 6.50 -6.11 -9.40
N LYS A 104 7.35 -5.16 -9.77
CA LYS A 104 7.30 -3.76 -9.35
C LYS A 104 5.90 -3.14 -9.50
N GLU A 105 5.32 -3.26 -10.68
CA GLU A 105 4.01 -2.65 -10.98
C GLU A 105 2.89 -3.25 -10.12
N CYS A 106 2.93 -4.56 -9.92
CA CYS A 106 1.96 -5.23 -9.07
C CYS A 106 2.16 -4.91 -7.59
N ALA A 107 3.39 -4.76 -7.12
CA ALA A 107 3.69 -4.33 -5.75
C ALA A 107 3.13 -2.93 -5.46
N ILE A 108 3.30 -1.99 -6.40
CA ILE A 108 2.72 -0.65 -6.29
C ILE A 108 1.19 -0.72 -6.27
N LYS A 109 0.56 -1.53 -7.13
CA LYS A 109 -0.89 -1.71 -7.14
C LYS A 109 -1.42 -2.29 -5.83
N LEU A 110 -0.70 -3.23 -5.22
CA LEU A 110 -1.05 -3.78 -3.90
C LEU A 110 -1.02 -2.71 -2.81
N GLU A 111 0.00 -1.85 -2.79
CA GLU A 111 0.09 -0.74 -1.83
C GLU A 111 -1.06 0.25 -2.01
N LEU A 112 -1.32 0.66 -3.25
CA LEU A 112 -2.43 1.56 -3.56
C LEU A 112 -3.78 0.93 -3.20
N GLY A 113 -3.97 -0.36 -3.49
CA GLY A 113 -5.15 -1.11 -3.09
C GLY A 113 -5.32 -1.16 -1.58
N LYS A 114 -4.22 -1.34 -0.83
CA LYS A 114 -4.26 -1.31 0.64
C LYS A 114 -4.65 0.06 1.19
N LEU A 115 -4.07 1.14 0.64
CA LEU A 115 -4.46 2.50 1.00
C LEU A 115 -5.95 2.74 0.75
N TYR A 116 -6.45 2.33 -0.42
CA TYR A 116 -7.87 2.44 -0.73
C TYR A 116 -8.75 1.66 0.25
N LEU A 117 -8.35 0.44 0.63
CA LEU A 117 -9.08 -0.34 1.63
C LEU A 117 -9.11 0.36 3.00
N ASP A 118 -7.98 0.96 3.42
CA ASP A 118 -7.88 1.66 4.71
C ASP A 118 -8.75 2.93 4.73
N GLU A 119 -8.80 3.66 3.62
CA GLU A 119 -9.51 4.94 3.54
C GLU A 119 -11.00 4.78 3.27
N GLU A 120 -11.37 3.77 2.46
CA GLU A 120 -12.70 3.69 1.88
C GLU A 120 -13.53 2.50 2.34
N LEU A 121 -12.90 1.37 2.70
CA LEU A 121 -13.58 0.11 2.98
C LEU A 121 -13.27 -0.46 4.37
N LEU A 122 -12.62 0.31 5.23
CA LEU A 122 -12.39 -0.07 6.62
C LEU A 122 -13.64 0.25 7.45
N LEU A 123 -14.20 -0.77 8.06
CA LEU A 123 -15.38 -0.67 8.91
C LEU A 123 -15.03 -1.02 10.36
N SER A 124 -15.73 -0.41 11.30
CA SER A 124 -15.68 -0.74 12.72
C SER A 124 -17.04 -1.30 13.18
N PHE A 125 -17.03 -2.51 13.75
CA PHE A 125 -18.21 -3.15 14.28
C PHE A 125 -17.88 -3.81 15.62
N TYR A 126 -18.61 -3.48 16.67
CA TYR A 126 -18.35 -3.94 18.04
C TYR A 126 -16.87 -3.80 18.48
N GLY A 127 -16.23 -2.67 18.16
CA GLY A 127 -14.84 -2.39 18.51
C GLY A 127 -13.79 -3.17 17.73
N ARG A 128 -14.18 -3.92 16.72
CA ARG A 128 -13.30 -4.63 15.80
C ARG A 128 -13.27 -3.96 14.43
N ARG A 129 -12.11 -3.91 13.80
CA ARG A 129 -11.94 -3.37 12.46
C ARG A 129 -11.83 -4.50 11.44
N PHE A 130 -12.50 -4.35 10.31
CA PHE A 130 -12.45 -5.29 9.19
C PHE A 130 -12.70 -4.58 7.87
N TYR A 131 -12.28 -5.21 6.79
CA TYR A 131 -12.53 -4.72 5.43
C TYR A 131 -13.72 -5.48 4.85
N LEU A 132 -14.68 -4.75 4.32
CA LEU A 132 -15.77 -5.31 3.55
C LEU A 132 -15.42 -5.19 2.06
N ILE A 133 -14.95 -6.29 1.46
CA ILE A 133 -14.52 -6.33 0.06
C ILE A 133 -15.61 -7.01 -0.75
N PRO A 134 -16.31 -6.29 -1.65
CA PRO A 134 -17.35 -6.89 -2.47
C PRO A 134 -16.74 -7.87 -3.50
N LYS A 135 -17.27 -9.10 -3.54
CA LYS A 135 -16.96 -10.06 -4.60
C LYS A 135 -18.02 -9.96 -5.69
N LEU A 136 -17.67 -9.39 -6.81
CA LEU A 136 -18.59 -9.21 -7.92
C LEU A 136 -18.79 -10.51 -8.69
N ILE A 137 -20.05 -10.76 -9.10
CA ILE A 137 -20.43 -11.81 -10.04
C ILE A 137 -20.20 -11.29 -11.47
N TYR A 138 -20.48 -10.00 -11.71
CA TYR A 138 -20.27 -9.32 -12.99
C TYR A 138 -19.34 -8.12 -12.81
N ASN A 139 -18.28 -8.04 -13.61
CA ASN A 139 -17.21 -7.01 -13.44
C ASN A 139 -17.64 -5.57 -13.80
N ASN A 140 -18.79 -5.37 -14.44
CA ASN A 140 -19.18 -4.08 -15.01
C ASN A 140 -19.79 -3.10 -13.98
N GLN A 141 -19.97 -3.50 -12.73
CA GLN A 141 -20.66 -2.72 -11.69
C GLN A 141 -19.80 -2.38 -10.47
N LEU A 142 -18.49 -2.56 -10.56
CA LEU A 142 -17.60 -2.36 -9.40
C LEU A 142 -17.71 -0.95 -8.82
N GLU A 143 -17.66 0.09 -9.64
CA GLU A 143 -17.71 1.48 -9.19
C GLU A 143 -19.05 1.82 -8.53
N GLU A 144 -20.16 1.35 -9.12
CA GLU A 144 -21.49 1.57 -8.57
C GLU A 144 -21.64 0.91 -7.19
N ILE A 145 -21.18 -0.32 -7.05
CA ILE A 145 -21.23 -1.06 -5.79
C ILE A 145 -20.34 -0.40 -4.75
N LEU A 146 -19.10 -0.02 -5.11
CA LEU A 146 -18.19 0.69 -4.21
C LEU A 146 -18.77 2.03 -3.75
N ASN A 147 -19.44 2.77 -4.63
CA ASN A 147 -20.11 4.01 -4.27
C ASN A 147 -21.31 3.77 -3.33
N LYS A 148 -22.09 2.72 -3.55
CA LYS A 148 -23.15 2.30 -2.62
C LYS A 148 -22.58 1.97 -1.25
N TYR A 149 -21.48 1.21 -1.18
CA TYR A 149 -20.80 0.91 0.08
C TYR A 149 -20.35 2.18 0.81
N LYS A 150 -19.65 3.08 0.10
CA LYS A 150 -19.20 4.35 0.67
C LYS A 150 -20.35 5.15 1.27
N ASN A 151 -21.44 5.29 0.52
CA ASN A 151 -22.61 6.07 0.94
C ASN A 151 -23.36 5.41 2.10
N THR A 152 -23.38 4.09 2.18
CA THR A 152 -24.09 3.37 3.24
C THR A 152 -23.32 3.37 4.55
N PHE A 153 -22.02 3.15 4.51
CA PHE A 153 -21.22 2.91 5.71
C PHE A 153 -20.48 4.14 6.22
N LYS A 154 -20.01 5.07 5.35
CA LYS A 154 -19.36 6.33 5.81
C LYS A 154 -20.31 7.30 6.51
N GLN A 155 -21.61 7.26 6.20
CA GLN A 155 -22.60 8.11 6.88
C GLN A 155 -22.92 7.63 8.32
N GLU A 156 -22.44 6.45 8.71
CA GLU A 156 -22.72 5.86 10.02
C GLU A 156 -21.59 6.02 11.03
N ASP A 157 -20.35 6.26 10.58
CA ASP A 157 -19.23 6.53 11.50
C ASP A 157 -19.41 7.84 12.29
N ASP A 158 -20.18 8.80 11.76
CA ASP A 158 -20.54 10.05 12.45
C ASP A 158 -21.68 9.91 13.48
N LYS A 159 -22.36 8.76 13.54
CA LYS A 159 -23.53 8.55 14.42
C LYS A 159 -23.45 7.19 15.12
N SER A 160 -22.89 7.21 16.34
CA SER A 160 -22.94 6.18 17.41
C SER A 160 -23.45 4.78 17.07
N SER A 161 -22.78 3.77 17.62
CA SER A 161 -22.97 2.30 17.52
C SER A 161 -24.42 1.76 17.54
N SER A 162 -25.41 2.53 17.94
CA SER A 162 -26.84 2.16 17.96
C SER A 162 -27.53 2.25 16.59
N LYS A 163 -26.90 2.83 15.57
CA LYS A 163 -27.46 2.93 14.22
C LYS A 163 -26.99 1.85 13.25
N MET A 164 -25.97 1.07 13.59
CA MET A 164 -25.50 -0.05 12.78
C MET A 164 -26.57 -1.15 12.61
N ILE A 165 -27.38 -1.38 13.63
CA ILE A 165 -28.48 -2.35 13.58
C ILE A 165 -29.52 -2.01 12.49
N LYS A 166 -29.68 -0.72 12.16
CA LYS A 166 -30.56 -0.29 11.05
C LYS A 166 -29.93 -0.45 9.66
N GLY A 167 -28.63 -0.65 9.56
CA GLY A 167 -27.94 -0.91 8.30
C GLY A 167 -28.13 -2.35 7.80
N GLU A 168 -28.21 -3.32 8.73
CA GLU A 168 -28.49 -4.72 8.41
C GLU A 168 -29.87 -4.89 7.76
N ASP A 169 -30.90 -4.24 8.28
CA ASP A 169 -32.27 -4.25 7.73
C ASP A 169 -32.37 -3.68 6.30
N ARG A 170 -31.37 -2.90 5.84
CA ARG A 170 -31.34 -2.33 4.48
C ARG A 170 -30.65 -3.19 3.44
N LEU A 171 -29.90 -4.20 3.86
CA LEU A 171 -29.24 -5.14 2.97
C LEU A 171 -30.12 -6.36 2.63
N GLU A 172 -31.20 -6.58 3.38
CA GLU A 172 -32.15 -7.67 3.15
C GLU A 172 -33.35 -7.27 2.25
N ASN A 173 -33.49 -6.00 1.88
CA ASN A 173 -34.48 -5.45 0.95
C ASN A 173 -33.80 -4.88 -0.31
#